data_d971dc77c644dcfb03d8e14cd8545647
#
_entry.id   d971dc77c644dcfb03d8e14cd8545647
#
_cell.length_a   1.000
_cell.length_b   1.000
_cell.length_c   1.000
_cell.angle_alpha   90.00
_cell.angle_beta   90.00
_cell.angle_gamma   90.00
#
_symmetry.space_group_name_H-M   'P 1'
#
loop_
_entity.id
_entity.type
_entity.pdbx_description
1 polymer ?
#
loop_
_entity_poly.entity_id
_entity_poly.type
_entity_poly.pdbx_seq_one_letter_code
_entity_poly.pdbx_strand_id
1 'polypeptide(L)'
;MKNTKNLVFGIGNPLIDLVIPATDDDLVKLGINKGTMALVDQERQKEIIDYFKTIKPQFYPGGSAPNTIIACAGLGIDSYVAGKIGQDDFGDIYLDRINKFGVN
;
A
#
# COMPACT_ATOMS: atom_id res chain seq x y z
N MET A 1 3.00 13.97 -38.37
CA MET A 1 2.00 13.45 -37.40
C MET A 1 2.60 13.51 -36.01
N LYS A 2 1.98 14.25 -35.10
CA LYS A 2 2.42 14.26 -33.71
C LYS A 2 2.08 12.93 -33.07
N ASN A 3 3.07 12.18 -32.62
CA ASN A 3 2.85 11.07 -31.71
C ASN A 3 2.42 11.65 -30.36
N THR A 4 1.10 11.74 -30.16
CA THR A 4 0.58 12.08 -28.84
C THR A 4 0.62 10.81 -27.99
N LYS A 5 1.52 10.78 -27.04
CA LYS A 5 1.46 9.78 -25.98
C LYS A 5 0.32 10.13 -25.04
N ASN A 6 -0.61 9.22 -24.90
CA ASN A 6 -1.61 9.32 -23.84
C ASN A 6 -0.92 9.05 -22.50
N LEU A 7 -1.13 9.94 -21.56
CA LEU A 7 -0.66 9.76 -20.19
C LEU A 7 -1.82 9.91 -19.22
N VAL A 8 -1.70 9.27 -18.08
CA VAL A 8 -2.64 9.38 -16.97
C VAL A 8 -1.90 9.91 -15.76
N PHE A 9 -2.51 10.88 -15.10
CA PHE A 9 -1.99 11.49 -13.89
C PHE A 9 -3.04 11.42 -12.78
N GLY A 10 -2.70 10.78 -11.66
CA GLY A 10 -3.57 10.65 -10.49
C GLY A 10 -3.05 11.45 -9.31
N ILE A 11 -3.96 12.02 -8.54
CA ILE A 11 -3.68 12.68 -7.27
C ILE A 11 -4.50 12.01 -6.19
N GLY A 12 -3.86 11.60 -5.11
CA GLY A 12 -4.58 10.95 -4.01
C GLY A 12 -3.68 10.63 -2.82
N ASN A 13 -4.23 9.86 -1.91
CA ASN A 13 -3.54 9.46 -0.69
C ASN A 13 -2.85 8.11 -0.90
N PRO A 14 -1.51 8.07 -0.86
CA PRO A 14 -0.77 6.81 -0.82
C PRO A 14 -1.05 6.07 0.49
N LEU A 15 -1.34 4.79 0.38
CA LEU A 15 -1.48 3.87 1.51
C LEU A 15 -0.52 2.71 1.31
N ILE A 16 0.03 2.20 2.40
CA ILE A 16 0.81 0.96 2.34
C ILE A 16 0.05 -0.14 3.06
N ASP A 17 -0.13 -1.25 2.35
CA ASP A 17 -0.78 -2.44 2.88
C ASP A 17 0.27 -3.42 3.39
N LEU A 18 0.17 -3.80 4.65
CA LEU A 18 0.95 -4.87 5.24
C LEU A 18 0.10 -6.13 5.29
N VAL A 19 0.51 -7.14 4.55
CA VAL A 19 -0.16 -8.44 4.55
C VAL A 19 0.68 -9.42 5.36
N ILE A 20 0.10 -9.92 6.44
CA ILE A 20 0.74 -10.82 7.38
C ILE A 20 -0.13 -12.07 7.51
N PRO A 21 0.43 -13.28 7.28
CA PRO A 21 -0.30 -14.51 7.55
C PRO A 21 -0.56 -14.64 9.06
N ALA A 22 -1.81 -14.88 9.42
CA ALA A 22 -2.23 -15.02 10.81
C ALA A 22 -3.15 -16.23 10.97
N THR A 23 -3.09 -16.86 12.14
CA THR A 23 -3.99 -17.94 12.52
C THR A 23 -5.22 -17.40 13.24
N ASP A 24 -6.27 -18.22 13.37
CA ASP A 24 -7.45 -17.83 14.14
C ASP A 24 -7.09 -17.56 15.62
N ASP A 25 -6.10 -18.29 16.16
CA ASP A 25 -5.60 -18.06 17.53
C ASP A 25 -4.92 -16.70 17.70
N ASP A 26 -4.15 -16.27 16.69
CA ASP A 26 -3.56 -14.92 16.68
C ASP A 26 -4.63 -13.84 16.74
N LEU A 27 -5.70 -14.00 15.97
CA LEU A 27 -6.81 -13.04 15.96
C LEU A 27 -7.52 -12.98 17.33
N VAL A 28 -7.72 -14.13 17.97
CA VAL A 28 -8.31 -14.19 19.31
C VAL A 28 -7.40 -13.48 20.32
N LYS A 29 -6.10 -13.74 20.30
CA LYS A 29 -5.12 -13.12 21.20
C LYS A 29 -5.05 -11.60 21.03
N LEU A 30 -5.21 -11.12 19.79
CA LEU A 30 -5.22 -9.70 19.50
C LEU A 30 -6.60 -9.05 19.64
N GLY A 31 -7.65 -9.81 19.92
CA GLY A 31 -9.02 -9.30 19.99
C GLY A 31 -9.55 -8.77 18.66
N ILE A 32 -9.14 -9.38 17.55
CA ILE A 32 -9.55 -9.00 16.20
C ILE A 32 -10.62 -9.95 15.70
N ASN A 33 -11.74 -9.41 15.25
CA ASN A 33 -12.81 -10.19 14.64
C ASN A 33 -12.49 -10.51 13.18
N LYS A 34 -12.44 -11.80 12.85
CA LYS A 34 -12.19 -12.28 11.48
C LYS A 34 -13.23 -11.75 10.51
N GLY A 35 -12.77 -11.31 9.34
CA GLY A 35 -13.65 -10.83 8.27
C GLY A 35 -14.22 -9.44 8.47
N THR A 36 -13.74 -8.70 9.47
CA THR A 36 -14.17 -7.33 9.74
C THR A 36 -13.02 -6.34 9.49
N MET A 37 -13.38 -5.09 9.29
CA MET A 37 -12.44 -3.95 9.27
C MET A 37 -12.62 -3.14 10.55
N ALA A 38 -11.52 -2.75 11.17
CA ALA A 38 -11.52 -1.84 12.30
C ALA A 38 -10.49 -0.74 12.09
N LEU A 39 -10.88 0.49 12.37
CA LEU A 39 -9.94 1.60 12.45
C LEU A 39 -9.19 1.50 13.78
N VAL A 40 -7.88 1.64 13.70
CA VAL A 40 -7.00 1.59 14.87
C VAL A 40 -6.16 2.86 14.94
N ASP A 41 -5.81 3.24 16.17
CA ASP A 41 -4.87 4.33 16.39
C ASP A 41 -3.41 3.84 16.21
N GLN A 42 -2.47 4.77 16.29
CA GLN A 42 -1.05 4.48 16.11
C GLN A 42 -0.52 3.49 17.16
N GLU A 43 -0.99 3.58 18.40
CA GLU A 43 -0.58 2.70 19.48
C GLU A 43 -1.04 1.26 19.25
N ARG A 44 -2.30 1.09 18.85
CA ARG A 44 -2.86 -0.23 18.51
C ARG A 44 -2.20 -0.81 17.27
N GLN A 45 -1.91 0.01 16.27
CA GLN A 45 -1.18 -0.41 15.08
C GLN A 45 0.20 -0.97 15.46
N LYS A 46 0.92 -0.25 16.31
CA LYS A 46 2.23 -0.68 16.81
C LYS A 46 2.14 -2.02 17.55
N GLU A 47 1.16 -2.18 18.42
CA GLU A 47 0.92 -3.43 19.16
C GLU A 47 0.75 -4.62 18.22
N ILE A 48 -0.06 -4.47 17.18
CA ILE A 48 -0.30 -5.53 16.18
C ILE A 48 0.98 -5.84 15.40
N ILE A 49 1.71 -4.83 14.96
CA ILE A 49 2.98 -5.02 14.24
C ILE A 49 4.01 -5.72 15.13
N ASP A 50 4.14 -5.31 16.38
CA ASP A 50 5.07 -5.90 17.34
C ASP A 50 4.71 -7.36 17.66
N TYR A 51 3.43 -7.71 17.68
CA TYR A 51 2.98 -9.10 17.86
C TYR A 51 3.52 -10.00 16.75
N PHE A 52 3.51 -9.52 15.52
CA PHE A 52 3.98 -10.27 14.34
C PHE A 52 5.43 -10.00 13.96
N LYS A 53 6.24 -9.42 14.83
CA LYS A 53 7.63 -9.01 14.53
C LYS A 53 8.55 -10.12 14.00
N THR A 54 8.23 -11.39 14.28
CA THR A 54 8.99 -12.55 13.80
C THR A 54 8.57 -13.01 12.40
N ILE A 55 7.48 -12.47 11.87
CA ILE A 55 6.94 -12.80 10.55
C ILE A 55 7.25 -11.64 9.61
N LYS A 56 7.85 -11.95 8.47
CA LYS A 56 8.15 -10.94 7.45
C LYS A 56 6.85 -10.57 6.72
N PRO A 57 6.37 -9.34 6.83
CA PRO A 57 5.18 -8.91 6.12
C PRO A 57 5.45 -8.76 4.63
N GLN A 58 4.42 -8.91 3.82
CA GLN A 58 4.41 -8.48 2.43
C GLN A 58 3.84 -7.06 2.35
N PHE A 59 4.53 -6.19 1.59
CA PHE A 59 4.13 -4.79 1.44
C PHE A 59 3.58 -4.55 0.04
N TYR A 60 2.42 -3.90 -0.02
CA TYR A 60 1.80 -3.50 -1.27
C TYR A 60 1.48 -2.01 -1.24
N PRO A 61 1.73 -1.27 -2.35
CA PRO A 61 1.22 0.07 -2.46
C PRO A 61 -0.30 0.03 -2.62
N GLY A 62 -1.01 0.87 -1.87
CA GLY A 62 -2.46 0.98 -1.87
C GLY A 62 -2.92 2.42 -2.05
N GLY A 63 -4.21 2.62 -1.89
CA GLY A 63 -4.91 3.87 -2.14
C GLY A 63 -5.68 3.85 -3.46
N SER A 64 -6.85 4.50 -3.50
CA SER A 64 -7.74 4.45 -4.67
C SER A 64 -7.09 5.01 -5.93
N ALA A 65 -6.52 6.21 -5.85
CA ALA A 65 -5.83 6.82 -6.99
C ALA A 65 -4.56 6.05 -7.36
N PRO A 66 -3.65 5.71 -6.44
CA PRO A 66 -2.48 4.89 -6.77
C PRO A 66 -2.83 3.54 -7.40
N ASN A 67 -3.82 2.83 -6.90
CA ASN A 67 -4.25 1.54 -7.48
C ASN A 67 -4.75 1.69 -8.91
N THR A 68 -5.51 2.74 -9.20
CA THR A 68 -5.97 3.05 -10.57
C THR A 68 -4.78 3.33 -11.50
N ILE A 69 -3.81 4.10 -11.03
CA ILE A 69 -2.62 4.45 -11.81
C ILE A 69 -1.73 3.23 -12.04
N ILE A 70 -1.58 2.35 -11.05
CA ILE A 70 -0.87 1.07 -11.21
C ILE A 70 -1.54 0.21 -12.29
N ALA A 71 -2.87 0.13 -12.30
CA ALA A 71 -3.60 -0.60 -13.33
C ALA A 71 -3.35 -0.01 -14.72
N CYS A 72 -3.36 1.30 -14.86
CA CYS A 72 -3.04 1.98 -16.12
C CYS A 72 -1.61 1.69 -16.60
N ALA A 73 -0.64 1.72 -15.69
CA ALA A 73 0.74 1.36 -16.00
C ALA A 73 0.86 -0.10 -16.48
N GLY A 74 0.15 -1.03 -15.85
CA GLY A 74 0.08 -2.42 -16.26
C GLY A 74 -0.52 -2.62 -17.66
N LEU A 75 -1.35 -1.70 -18.11
CA LEU A 75 -1.90 -1.68 -19.47
C LEU A 75 -1.00 -0.96 -20.49
N GLY A 76 0.18 -0.52 -20.08
CA GLY A 76 1.15 0.12 -20.97
C GLY A 76 0.95 1.63 -21.17
N ILE A 77 0.16 2.28 -20.31
CA ILE A 77 -0.08 3.72 -20.38
C ILE A 77 0.99 4.43 -19.50
N ASP A 78 1.57 5.51 -20.04
CA ASP A 78 2.46 6.37 -19.23
C ASP A 78 1.67 6.92 -18.05
N SER A 79 2.07 6.53 -16.83
CA SER A 79 1.27 6.72 -15.63
C SER A 79 2.07 7.44 -14.56
N TYR A 80 1.45 8.44 -13.97
CA TYR A 80 2.05 9.31 -12.95
C TYR A 80 1.10 9.44 -11.77
N VAL A 81 1.65 9.48 -10.56
CA VAL A 81 0.88 9.73 -9.36
C VAL A 81 1.56 10.81 -8.51
N ALA A 82 0.75 11.68 -7.95
CA ALA A 82 1.18 12.63 -6.92
C ALA A 82 0.44 12.35 -5.62
N GLY A 83 1.19 12.35 -4.54
CA GLY A 83 0.70 12.18 -3.19
C GLY A 83 1.78 12.51 -2.18
N LYS A 84 1.40 12.52 -0.92
CA LYS A 84 2.33 12.78 0.18
C LYS A 84 2.64 11.48 0.90
N ILE A 85 3.92 11.20 1.09
CA ILE A 85 4.42 10.05 1.86
C ILE A 85 5.25 10.53 3.04
N GLY A 86 5.41 9.67 4.05
CA GLY A 86 6.31 9.92 5.17
C GLY A 86 7.78 9.81 4.77
N GLN A 87 8.64 10.54 5.48
CA GLN A 87 10.10 10.38 5.40
C GLN A 87 10.54 9.30 6.40
N ASP A 88 10.12 8.07 6.15
CA ASP A 88 10.35 6.91 6.99
C ASP A 88 10.49 5.64 6.14
N ASP A 89 10.72 4.52 6.78
CA ASP A 89 10.88 3.23 6.10
C ASP A 89 9.66 2.85 5.26
N PHE A 90 8.45 3.16 5.71
CA PHE A 90 7.23 2.89 4.96
C PHE A 90 7.12 3.76 3.70
N GLY A 91 7.53 5.02 3.77
CA GLY A 91 7.61 5.90 2.61
C GLY A 91 8.59 5.38 1.57
N ASP A 92 9.78 4.94 1.99
CA ASP A 92 10.79 4.36 1.12
C ASP A 92 10.31 3.07 0.46
N ILE A 93 9.68 2.18 1.22
CA ILE A 93 9.09 0.94 0.70
C ILE A 93 7.99 1.26 -0.31
N TYR A 94 7.14 2.25 -0.04
CA TYR A 94 6.08 2.66 -0.94
C TYR A 94 6.64 3.13 -2.28
N LEU A 95 7.62 4.02 -2.28
CA LEU A 95 8.27 4.50 -3.50
C LEU A 95 8.90 3.37 -4.31
N ASP A 96 9.63 2.48 -3.66
CA ASP A 96 10.24 1.33 -4.31
C ASP A 96 9.18 0.44 -4.98
N ARG A 97 8.09 0.16 -4.28
CA ARG A 97 7.03 -0.71 -4.78
C ARG A 97 6.26 -0.09 -5.94
N ILE A 98 5.86 1.18 -5.83
CA ILE A 98 5.10 1.83 -6.89
C ILE A 98 5.92 2.02 -8.17
N ASN A 99 7.21 2.31 -8.03
CA ASN A 99 8.13 2.40 -9.16
C ASN A 99 8.30 1.04 -9.87
N LYS A 100 8.33 -0.06 -9.13
CA LYS A 100 8.39 -1.42 -9.71
C LYS A 100 7.15 -1.77 -10.55
N PHE A 101 6.02 -1.16 -10.27
CA PHE A 101 4.82 -1.30 -11.09
C PHE A 101 4.82 -0.40 -12.35
N GLY A 102 5.89 0.35 -12.58
CA GLY A 102 6.03 1.22 -13.76
C GLY A 102 5.32 2.58 -13.62
N VAL A 103 5.01 3.01 -12.42
CA VAL A 103 4.44 4.34 -12.14
C VAL A 103 5.56 5.32 -11.80
N ASN A 104 5.42 6.55 -12.32
CA ASN A 104 6.34 7.66 -12.09
C ASN A 104 5.84 8.59 -10.99
#